data_b1861c4584464c103473e15b7d65a250
#
_entry.id   b1861c4584464c103473e15b7d65a250
#
_cell.length_a   1.000
_cell.length_b   1.000
_cell.length_c   1.000
_cell.angle_alpha   90.00
_cell.angle_beta   90.00
_cell.angle_gamma   90.00
#
_symmetry.space_group_name_H-M   'P 1'
#
loop_
_entity.id
_entity.type
_entity.pdbx_description
1 polymer ?
#
loop_
_entity_poly.entity_id
_entity_poly.type
_entity_poly.pdbx_seq_one_letter_code
_entity_poly.pdbx_strand_id
1 'polypeptide(L)'
;MRFSQPVSNTRRILCVFPAYTPAFGTFAHAYKLMHKVQAFMPPQGLLLIAAYMPEHWPVRFIDENIARATDEDFAWADAVFVSGMHIQAPQIHDIARRAKAAGKVIALGGPSVSSVPEMYPDYDYLHVGELGDSTNALVAQLDESCAPPQAQVRFQTKERLGLNEFPIPAYHLVPLSRYLMCTLQFSSGCPYLCEFCDIPNLYGRQPRFKTPQQITAELDAITSQTDHPSQVYFVDDNFIGNRKAAREMLPYLVEWQKQRGYPMQFACEATLNIAKQSETLALMREAAFVGIFVGIETPEAGALSAMRKDQNNSLPMMDAIKTLNDYGLEVISGIILGLDTDSDDTEQRLKDFIDLSNIPMLTINLLQALPKTALWDRLKAAGRLNDDPQRESNVVFLRPYDEVVATWRRAISHAYEPENLFKRFVYQVDATYAKRIKPPARGQLTKANLRRAAVLIYNVVVELGIKSDYRRVFWRAALHALRRGRIDAVLAMGFMSYHLIQFTREALRGDQNASFYSTKEYQPRPEPIPEPAPLLRQSA
;
A
#
# COMPACT_ATOMS: atom_id res chain seq x y z
N MET A 1 -21.24 -11.83 23.49
CA MET A 1 -20.23 -10.97 24.15
C MET A 1 -18.95 -11.12 23.35
N ARG A 2 -18.29 -10.02 23.00
CA ARG A 2 -17.03 -10.02 22.20
C ARG A 2 -15.85 -10.64 22.96
N PHE A 3 -15.86 -10.51 24.29
CA PHE A 3 -14.79 -11.02 25.16
C PHE A 3 -15.30 -12.18 26.02
N SER A 4 -14.45 -13.19 26.21
CA SER A 4 -14.76 -14.40 27.01
C SER A 4 -14.90 -14.13 28.50
N GLN A 5 -14.36 -13.01 28.99
CA GLN A 5 -14.48 -12.54 30.38
C GLN A 5 -14.96 -11.08 30.39
N PRO A 6 -15.66 -10.63 31.45
CA PRO A 6 -16.02 -9.23 31.61
C PRO A 6 -14.75 -8.37 31.73
N VAL A 7 -14.65 -7.33 30.90
CA VAL A 7 -13.61 -6.30 31.01
C VAL A 7 -14.14 -5.17 31.86
N SER A 8 -13.53 -4.91 33.00
CA SER A 8 -14.06 -4.04 34.06
C SER A 8 -13.30 -2.73 34.25
N ASN A 9 -11.99 -2.74 34.01
CA ASN A 9 -11.15 -1.55 34.16
C ASN A 9 -11.19 -0.69 32.89
N THR A 10 -11.00 0.60 33.04
CA THR A 10 -10.80 1.51 31.90
C THR A 10 -9.32 1.64 31.61
N ARG A 11 -8.90 1.45 30.34
CA ARG A 11 -7.51 1.58 29.89
C ARG A 11 -7.44 2.56 28.72
N ARG A 12 -6.45 3.43 28.74
CA ARG A 12 -6.18 4.39 27.67
C ARG A 12 -5.17 3.76 26.72
N ILE A 13 -5.59 3.48 25.51
CA ILE A 13 -4.77 2.84 24.48
C ILE A 13 -4.29 3.87 23.48
N LEU A 14 -2.97 3.93 23.28
CA LEU A 14 -2.35 4.71 22.20
C LEU A 14 -1.94 3.77 21.07
N CYS A 15 -2.61 3.86 19.94
CA CYS A 15 -2.21 3.18 18.72
C CYS A 15 -1.23 4.06 17.94
N VAL A 16 -0.02 3.57 17.67
CA VAL A 16 1.00 4.27 16.89
C VAL A 16 1.35 3.46 15.66
N PHE A 17 1.12 4.05 14.49
CA PHE A 17 1.51 3.45 13.22
C PHE A 17 2.86 4.03 12.77
N PRO A 18 3.88 3.17 12.51
CA PRO A 18 5.21 3.63 12.14
C PRO A 18 5.23 4.22 10.73
N ALA A 19 6.09 5.22 10.51
CA ALA A 19 6.25 5.85 9.21
C ALA A 19 6.73 4.85 8.14
N TYR A 20 6.30 5.06 6.90
CA TYR A 20 6.81 4.33 5.74
C TYR A 20 8.18 4.85 5.30
N THR A 21 9.02 3.95 4.85
CA THR A 21 10.15 4.31 4.01
C THR A 21 9.63 4.66 2.61
N PRO A 22 10.09 5.75 1.97
CA PRO A 22 9.70 6.08 0.60
C PRO A 22 9.98 4.94 -0.37
N ALA A 23 9.03 4.69 -1.28
CA ALA A 23 9.13 3.65 -2.31
C ALA A 23 8.29 4.07 -3.53
N PHE A 24 8.43 3.40 -4.67
CA PHE A 24 7.63 3.67 -5.87
C PHE A 24 6.12 3.74 -5.59
N GLY A 25 5.61 2.90 -4.68
CA GLY A 25 4.19 2.81 -4.33
C GLY A 25 3.69 3.81 -3.29
N THR A 26 4.56 4.54 -2.59
CA THR A 26 4.14 5.42 -1.49
C THR A 26 3.72 6.83 -1.95
N PHE A 27 4.06 7.24 -3.15
CA PHE A 27 3.77 8.57 -3.74
C PHE A 27 4.25 9.77 -2.91
N ALA A 28 5.20 9.60 -2.01
CA ALA A 28 5.61 10.60 -1.02
C ALA A 28 5.99 11.96 -1.64
N HIS A 29 6.70 11.97 -2.79
CA HIS A 29 7.07 13.22 -3.47
C HIS A 29 5.88 13.99 -4.03
N ALA A 30 4.78 13.30 -4.37
CA ALA A 30 3.62 13.92 -5.00
C ALA A 30 2.66 14.58 -4.00
N TYR A 31 2.77 14.31 -2.69
CA TYR A 31 1.87 14.90 -1.70
C TYR A 31 1.91 16.43 -1.71
N LYS A 32 3.07 17.04 -1.96
CA LYS A 32 3.18 18.50 -2.08
C LYS A 32 2.36 19.12 -3.21
N LEU A 33 1.95 18.31 -4.19
CA LEU A 33 1.06 18.76 -5.26
C LEU A 33 -0.40 18.87 -4.79
N MET A 34 -0.74 18.18 -3.70
CA MET A 34 -2.12 18.06 -3.23
C MET A 34 -2.36 18.90 -1.97
N HIS A 35 -3.58 19.36 -1.82
CA HIS A 35 -3.96 20.10 -0.62
C HIS A 35 -4.17 19.15 0.57
N LYS A 36 -3.38 19.33 1.63
CA LYS A 36 -3.45 18.60 2.92
C LYS A 36 -3.07 17.11 2.90
N VAL A 37 -2.77 16.49 1.76
CA VAL A 37 -2.33 15.09 1.73
C VAL A 37 -0.91 14.99 2.29
N GLN A 38 -0.69 14.04 3.21
CA GLN A 38 0.57 13.83 3.92
C GLN A 38 0.96 12.36 4.00
N ALA A 39 -0.01 11.44 3.83
CA ALA A 39 0.22 10.01 3.90
C ALA A 39 -0.47 9.26 2.76
N PHE A 40 -0.04 8.02 2.51
CA PHE A 40 -0.55 7.20 1.42
C PHE A 40 -1.96 6.70 1.69
N MET A 41 -2.12 5.89 2.72
CA MET A 41 -3.40 5.29 3.09
C MET A 41 -3.46 5.02 4.61
N PRO A 42 -4.67 5.06 5.22
CA PRO A 42 -4.81 4.73 6.63
C PRO A 42 -4.51 3.24 6.88
N PRO A 43 -3.83 2.90 8.00
CA PRO A 43 -3.42 1.54 8.29
C PRO A 43 -4.58 0.67 8.78
N GLN A 44 -5.19 -0.08 7.86
CA GLN A 44 -6.39 -0.89 8.06
C GLN A 44 -6.31 -1.80 9.30
N GLY A 45 -5.20 -2.54 9.47
CA GLY A 45 -5.07 -3.51 10.56
C GLY A 45 -5.07 -2.86 11.95
N LEU A 46 -4.35 -1.73 12.12
CA LEU A 46 -4.29 -1.07 13.42
C LEU A 46 -5.61 -0.31 13.74
N LEU A 47 -6.30 0.21 12.72
CA LEU A 47 -7.65 0.78 12.88
C LEU A 47 -8.68 -0.28 13.25
N LEU A 48 -8.51 -1.50 12.76
CA LEU A 48 -9.36 -2.63 13.11
C LEU A 48 -9.14 -3.05 14.57
N ILE A 49 -7.88 -3.13 15.03
CA ILE A 49 -7.55 -3.37 16.44
C ILE A 49 -8.14 -2.28 17.33
N ALA A 50 -8.01 -1.01 16.95
CA ALA A 50 -8.59 0.11 17.69
C ALA A 50 -10.12 -0.03 17.84
N ALA A 51 -10.81 -0.44 16.76
CA ALA A 51 -12.26 -0.70 16.78
C ALA A 51 -12.65 -1.95 17.58
N TYR A 52 -11.71 -2.88 17.79
CA TYR A 52 -11.96 -4.12 18.53
C TYR A 52 -11.84 -3.94 20.03
N MET A 53 -11.19 -2.88 20.51
CA MET A 53 -11.05 -2.62 21.95
C MET A 53 -12.40 -2.48 22.64
N PRO A 54 -12.48 -2.72 23.98
CA PRO A 54 -13.69 -2.47 24.75
C PRO A 54 -14.18 -1.04 24.58
N GLU A 55 -15.48 -0.83 24.41
CA GLU A 55 -16.08 0.48 24.10
C GLU A 55 -15.76 1.57 25.13
N HIS A 56 -15.55 1.16 26.40
CA HIS A 56 -15.22 2.09 27.48
C HIS A 56 -13.70 2.38 27.61
N TRP A 57 -12.87 1.80 26.74
CA TRP A 57 -11.45 2.11 26.68
C TRP A 57 -11.20 3.27 25.71
N PRO A 58 -10.75 4.43 26.19
CA PRO A 58 -10.36 5.52 25.28
C PRO A 58 -9.19 5.10 24.40
N VAL A 59 -9.33 5.29 23.09
CA VAL A 59 -8.28 5.02 22.11
C VAL A 59 -7.86 6.32 21.43
N ARG A 60 -6.55 6.59 21.39
CA ARG A 60 -5.93 7.60 20.51
C ARG A 60 -5.17 6.91 19.41
N PHE A 61 -5.15 7.52 18.24
CA PHE A 61 -4.47 6.99 17.08
C PHE A 61 -3.50 8.03 16.51
N ILE A 62 -2.24 7.64 16.33
CA ILE A 62 -1.20 8.47 15.71
C ILE A 62 -0.59 7.70 14.54
N ASP A 63 -0.63 8.30 13.36
CA ASP A 63 0.09 7.83 12.18
C ASP A 63 1.35 8.69 12.01
N GLU A 64 2.52 8.09 12.19
CA GLU A 64 3.80 8.80 12.07
C GLU A 64 4.16 9.19 10.63
N ASN A 65 3.37 8.79 9.65
CA ASN A 65 3.44 9.39 8.30
C ASN A 65 2.85 10.81 8.26
N ILE A 66 2.00 11.17 9.24
CA ILE A 66 1.33 12.48 9.33
C ILE A 66 1.98 13.34 10.42
N ALA A 67 2.16 12.78 11.61
CA ALA A 67 2.75 13.48 12.74
C ALA A 67 3.35 12.47 13.72
N ARG A 68 4.56 12.76 14.20
CA ARG A 68 5.25 11.90 15.19
C ARG A 68 4.52 11.94 16.53
N ALA A 69 4.40 10.78 17.20
CA ALA A 69 3.88 10.70 18.56
C ALA A 69 4.76 11.50 19.53
N THR A 70 4.13 12.31 20.38
CA THR A 70 4.77 13.18 21.34
C THR A 70 4.92 12.52 22.72
N ASP A 71 5.76 13.08 23.58
CA ASP A 71 5.90 12.63 24.97
C ASP A 71 4.57 12.74 25.75
N GLU A 72 3.72 13.74 25.41
CA GLU A 72 2.39 13.89 25.99
C GLU A 72 1.44 12.76 25.58
N ASP A 73 1.56 12.27 24.34
CA ASP A 73 0.76 11.14 23.87
C ASP A 73 1.16 9.86 24.63
N PHE A 74 2.44 9.61 24.79
CA PHE A 74 2.92 8.49 25.61
C PHE A 74 2.50 8.67 27.09
N ALA A 75 2.64 9.85 27.65
CA ALA A 75 2.24 10.10 29.06
C ALA A 75 0.76 9.83 29.30
N TRP A 76 -0.11 10.14 28.33
CA TRP A 76 -1.55 9.90 28.40
C TRP A 76 -1.91 8.42 28.43
N ALA A 77 -1.16 7.57 27.72
CA ALA A 77 -1.50 6.16 27.53
C ALA A 77 -1.24 5.31 28.79
N ASP A 78 -2.01 4.25 28.95
CA ASP A 78 -1.72 3.15 29.88
C ASP A 78 -0.98 2.02 29.15
N ALA A 79 -1.30 1.78 27.86
CA ALA A 79 -0.59 0.87 26.96
C ALA A 79 -0.47 1.44 25.55
N VAL A 80 0.60 1.05 24.84
CA VAL A 80 0.90 1.49 23.47
C VAL A 80 0.82 0.29 22.53
N PHE A 81 0.02 0.40 21.48
CA PHE A 81 -0.14 -0.61 20.45
C PHE A 81 0.56 -0.16 19.17
N VAL A 82 1.39 -1.02 18.61
CA VAL A 82 2.11 -0.80 17.36
C VAL A 82 1.79 -1.93 16.39
N SER A 83 1.69 -1.60 15.11
CA SER A 83 1.54 -2.60 14.05
C SER A 83 2.28 -2.10 12.82
N GLY A 84 3.01 -2.98 12.14
CA GLY A 84 3.74 -2.59 10.95
C GLY A 84 4.20 -3.78 10.12
N MET A 85 4.67 -3.46 8.90
CA MET A 85 5.29 -4.40 7.98
C MET A 85 6.79 -4.54 8.28
N HIS A 86 7.40 -5.58 7.73
CA HIS A 86 8.83 -5.87 7.93
C HIS A 86 9.75 -4.71 7.56
N ILE A 87 9.42 -4.00 6.49
CA ILE A 87 10.16 -2.81 6.05
C ILE A 87 10.16 -1.66 7.08
N GLN A 88 9.18 -1.63 7.99
CA GLN A 88 9.06 -0.60 9.03
C GLN A 88 9.77 -1.00 10.34
N ALA A 89 10.55 -2.09 10.35
CA ALA A 89 11.22 -2.57 11.57
C ALA A 89 12.05 -1.49 12.30
N PRO A 90 12.85 -0.65 11.64
CA PRO A 90 13.58 0.43 12.33
C PRO A 90 12.66 1.42 13.07
N GLN A 91 11.55 1.81 12.44
CA GLN A 91 10.56 2.71 13.04
C GLN A 91 9.78 2.03 14.17
N ILE A 92 9.48 0.73 14.02
CA ILE A 92 8.87 -0.08 15.08
C ILE A 92 9.77 -0.09 16.33
N HIS A 93 11.08 -0.31 16.18
CA HIS A 93 12.03 -0.25 17.30
C HIS A 93 12.15 1.16 17.90
N ASP A 94 12.10 2.23 17.09
CA ASP A 94 12.13 3.60 17.61
C ASP A 94 10.90 3.90 18.49
N ILE A 95 9.71 3.48 18.08
CA ILE A 95 8.49 3.63 18.88
C ILE A 95 8.62 2.86 20.21
N ALA A 96 9.15 1.62 20.17
CA ALA A 96 9.38 0.83 21.37
C ALA A 96 10.28 1.55 22.37
N ARG A 97 11.41 2.08 21.88
CA ARG A 97 12.38 2.83 22.71
C ARG A 97 11.74 4.04 23.38
N ARG A 98 10.91 4.81 22.65
CA ARG A 98 10.21 6.01 23.18
C ARG A 98 9.13 5.64 24.21
N ALA A 99 8.32 4.64 23.91
CA ALA A 99 7.28 4.15 24.82
C ALA A 99 7.87 3.62 26.14
N LYS A 100 8.96 2.86 26.08
CA LYS A 100 9.68 2.36 27.26
C LYS A 100 10.33 3.48 28.06
N ALA A 101 10.92 4.46 27.39
CA ALA A 101 11.46 5.64 28.09
C ALA A 101 10.37 6.40 28.87
N ALA A 102 9.12 6.37 28.39
CA ALA A 102 7.95 6.92 29.07
C ALA A 102 7.33 5.95 30.12
N GLY A 103 7.96 4.79 30.38
CA GLY A 103 7.49 3.77 31.33
C GLY A 103 6.18 3.08 30.93
N LYS A 104 5.89 2.96 29.63
CA LYS A 104 4.63 2.40 29.11
C LYS A 104 4.79 0.95 28.71
N VAL A 105 3.74 0.16 28.96
CA VAL A 105 3.57 -1.18 28.39
C VAL A 105 3.37 -1.06 26.89
N ILE A 106 4.06 -1.92 26.13
CA ILE A 106 4.03 -1.88 24.68
C ILE A 106 3.69 -3.25 24.08
N ALA A 107 2.71 -3.24 23.16
CA ALA A 107 2.29 -4.41 22.40
C ALA A 107 2.56 -4.22 20.91
N LEU A 108 3.12 -5.23 20.26
CA LEU A 108 3.34 -5.26 18.81
C LEU A 108 2.48 -6.34 18.18
N GLY A 109 1.73 -5.96 17.15
CA GLY A 109 0.98 -6.85 16.26
C GLY A 109 1.36 -6.65 14.79
N GLY A 110 0.62 -7.31 13.90
CA GLY A 110 0.75 -7.15 12.47
C GLY A 110 1.68 -8.15 11.78
N PRO A 111 1.88 -8.00 10.45
CA PRO A 111 2.54 -9.00 9.63
C PRO A 111 4.01 -9.21 10.01
N SER A 112 4.74 -8.17 10.39
CA SER A 112 6.17 -8.30 10.73
C SER A 112 6.40 -9.21 11.93
N VAL A 113 5.75 -8.94 13.06
CA VAL A 113 5.88 -9.78 14.26
C VAL A 113 5.27 -11.17 14.06
N SER A 114 4.23 -11.30 13.23
CA SER A 114 3.63 -12.60 12.92
C SER A 114 4.58 -13.48 12.11
N SER A 115 5.44 -12.88 11.28
CA SER A 115 6.49 -13.59 10.55
C SER A 115 7.70 -13.89 11.43
N VAL A 116 8.23 -12.89 12.15
CA VAL A 116 9.51 -13.00 12.88
C VAL A 116 9.40 -12.34 14.27
N PRO A 117 8.70 -12.97 15.21
CA PRO A 117 8.57 -12.41 16.56
C PRO A 117 9.91 -12.24 17.30
N GLU A 118 10.93 -13.01 16.92
CA GLU A 118 12.27 -12.98 17.51
C GLU A 118 13.02 -11.66 17.23
N MET A 119 12.61 -10.90 16.21
CA MET A 119 13.18 -9.59 15.90
C MET A 119 12.78 -8.49 16.88
N TYR A 120 11.82 -8.73 17.76
CA TYR A 120 11.22 -7.72 18.62
C TYR A 120 11.37 -8.04 20.12
N PRO A 121 12.60 -8.23 20.64
CA PRO A 121 12.83 -8.55 22.05
C PRO A 121 12.44 -7.40 23.00
N ASP A 122 12.37 -6.18 22.48
CA ASP A 122 12.08 -4.98 23.26
C ASP A 122 10.60 -4.78 23.60
N TYR A 123 9.69 -5.56 23.01
CA TYR A 123 8.26 -5.46 23.28
C TYR A 123 7.86 -6.31 24.48
N ASP A 124 6.92 -5.79 25.27
CA ASP A 124 6.38 -6.50 26.43
C ASP A 124 5.40 -7.60 25.97
N TYR A 125 4.56 -7.27 25.02
CA TYR A 125 3.55 -8.15 24.43
C TYR A 125 3.71 -8.28 22.92
N LEU A 126 3.75 -9.52 22.43
CA LEU A 126 3.70 -9.82 21.01
C LEU A 126 2.37 -10.49 20.67
N HIS A 127 1.59 -9.85 19.80
CA HIS A 127 0.37 -10.43 19.24
C HIS A 127 0.70 -11.03 17.87
N VAL A 128 0.72 -12.35 17.80
CA VAL A 128 1.13 -13.11 16.61
C VAL A 128 -0.09 -13.74 15.95
N GLY A 129 -0.39 -13.29 14.74
CA GLY A 129 -1.56 -13.71 13.96
C GLY A 129 -2.64 -12.63 13.84
N GLU A 130 -3.81 -13.03 13.39
CA GLU A 130 -4.97 -12.13 13.18
C GLU A 130 -5.81 -12.01 14.46
N LEU A 131 -6.85 -11.16 14.41
CA LEU A 131 -7.88 -11.06 15.47
C LEU A 131 -8.44 -12.43 15.83
N GLY A 132 -8.59 -12.67 17.13
CA GLY A 132 -9.11 -13.94 17.64
C GLY A 132 -8.93 -14.12 19.14
N ASP A 133 -8.75 -15.35 19.55
CA ASP A 133 -8.53 -15.76 20.95
C ASP A 133 -7.33 -15.05 21.60
N SER A 134 -6.24 -14.86 20.86
CA SER A 134 -5.05 -14.14 21.33
C SER A 134 -5.33 -12.66 21.62
N THR A 135 -6.21 -12.02 20.83
CA THR A 135 -6.59 -10.62 21.05
C THR A 135 -7.41 -10.50 22.34
N ASN A 136 -8.32 -11.45 22.58
CA ASN A 136 -9.10 -11.50 23.80
C ASN A 136 -8.21 -11.72 25.04
N ALA A 137 -7.20 -12.59 24.92
CA ALA A 137 -6.22 -12.83 25.99
C ALA A 137 -5.35 -11.59 26.28
N LEU A 138 -4.91 -10.87 25.25
CA LEU A 138 -4.18 -9.60 25.41
C LEU A 138 -5.05 -8.54 26.11
N VAL A 139 -6.33 -8.40 25.71
CA VAL A 139 -7.26 -7.47 26.36
C VAL A 139 -7.48 -7.84 27.82
N ALA A 140 -7.68 -9.12 28.15
CA ALA A 140 -7.84 -9.59 29.53
C ALA A 140 -6.58 -9.31 30.38
N GLN A 141 -5.39 -9.52 29.82
CA GLN A 141 -4.12 -9.21 30.49
C GLN A 141 -3.99 -7.71 30.79
N LEU A 142 -4.35 -6.85 29.84
CA LEU A 142 -4.32 -5.39 30.05
C LEU A 142 -5.41 -4.91 31.00
N ASP A 143 -6.58 -5.57 31.01
CA ASP A 143 -7.63 -5.28 32.01
C ASP A 143 -7.13 -5.57 33.43
N GLU A 144 -6.43 -6.68 33.61
CA GLU A 144 -5.85 -7.03 34.91
C GLU A 144 -4.73 -6.05 35.29
N SER A 145 -3.76 -5.84 34.42
CA SER A 145 -2.60 -4.99 34.69
C SER A 145 -1.99 -4.36 33.44
N CYS A 146 -1.68 -3.06 33.50
CA CYS A 146 -0.81 -2.36 32.56
C CYS A 146 0.61 -2.13 33.11
N ALA A 147 1.05 -2.89 34.13
CA ALA A 147 2.46 -2.90 34.52
C ALA A 147 3.27 -3.75 33.53
N PRO A 148 4.50 -3.36 33.19
CA PRO A 148 5.37 -4.19 32.36
C PRO A 148 5.56 -5.59 32.96
N PRO A 149 5.42 -6.66 32.18
CA PRO A 149 5.64 -8.02 32.68
C PRO A 149 7.12 -8.28 32.97
N GLN A 150 7.43 -9.25 33.81
CA GLN A 150 8.82 -9.62 34.11
C GLN A 150 9.57 -10.19 32.90
N ALA A 151 8.84 -10.78 31.95
CA ALA A 151 9.36 -11.32 30.70
C ALA A 151 8.36 -11.07 29.57
N GLN A 152 8.86 -11.00 28.34
CA GLN A 152 8.03 -10.87 27.15
C GLN A 152 6.98 -11.97 27.07
N VAL A 153 5.73 -11.60 26.80
CA VAL A 153 4.61 -12.52 26.64
C VAL A 153 4.18 -12.56 25.19
N ARG A 154 4.00 -13.78 24.63
CA ARG A 154 3.49 -13.98 23.26
C ARG A 154 2.06 -14.49 23.31
N PHE A 155 1.17 -13.74 22.64
CA PHE A 155 -0.22 -14.11 22.40
C PHE A 155 -0.32 -14.63 20.96
N GLN A 156 -0.38 -15.95 20.81
CA GLN A 156 -0.45 -16.62 19.50
C GLN A 156 -1.90 -16.94 19.16
N THR A 157 -2.42 -16.41 18.06
CA THR A 157 -3.77 -16.74 17.57
C THR A 157 -3.85 -18.20 17.14
N LYS A 158 -4.71 -18.95 17.79
CA LYS A 158 -5.07 -20.34 17.44
C LYS A 158 -6.45 -20.36 16.77
N GLU A 159 -7.39 -19.61 17.31
CA GLU A 159 -8.75 -19.46 16.81
C GLU A 159 -8.94 -18.04 16.28
N ARG A 160 -9.00 -17.92 14.94
CA ARG A 160 -9.20 -16.64 14.26
C ARG A 160 -10.67 -16.23 14.31
N LEU A 161 -10.91 -14.97 14.54
CA LEU A 161 -12.23 -14.38 14.35
C LEU A 161 -12.61 -14.44 12.84
N GLY A 162 -13.84 -14.77 12.53
CA GLY A 162 -14.34 -14.71 11.15
C GLY A 162 -14.33 -13.26 10.62
N LEU A 163 -13.99 -13.06 9.34
CA LEU A 163 -14.03 -11.72 8.77
C LEU A 163 -15.44 -11.09 8.84
N ASN A 164 -16.47 -11.92 8.75
CA ASN A 164 -17.88 -11.51 8.92
C ASN A 164 -18.23 -11.04 10.34
N GLU A 165 -17.34 -11.21 11.30
CA GLU A 165 -17.48 -10.73 12.68
C GLU A 165 -16.60 -9.50 12.97
N PHE A 166 -15.77 -9.07 12.00
CA PHE A 166 -14.92 -7.90 12.17
C PHE A 166 -15.76 -6.63 12.35
N PRO A 167 -15.40 -5.76 13.31
CA PRO A 167 -16.02 -4.45 13.43
C PRO A 167 -15.65 -3.57 12.22
N ILE A 168 -16.41 -2.49 12.01
CA ILE A 168 -15.98 -1.41 11.11
C ILE A 168 -14.71 -0.80 11.69
N PRO A 169 -13.62 -0.67 10.91
CA PRO A 169 -12.40 -0.05 11.39
C PRO A 169 -12.64 1.36 11.93
N ALA A 170 -11.88 1.76 12.93
CA ALA A 170 -12.05 3.02 13.64
C ALA A 170 -11.63 4.25 12.80
N TYR A 171 -12.20 4.42 11.61
CA TYR A 171 -11.86 5.52 10.68
C TYR A 171 -12.01 6.90 11.33
N HIS A 172 -12.90 7.05 12.31
CA HIS A 172 -13.11 8.29 13.05
C HIS A 172 -11.89 8.75 13.88
N LEU A 173 -10.92 7.87 14.12
CA LEU A 173 -9.70 8.19 14.85
C LEU A 173 -8.62 8.84 13.98
N VAL A 174 -8.81 8.87 12.66
CA VAL A 174 -7.81 9.39 11.72
C VAL A 174 -8.40 10.47 10.80
N PRO A 175 -7.60 11.49 10.45
CA PRO A 175 -8.05 12.55 9.54
C PRO A 175 -8.01 12.06 8.08
N LEU A 176 -9.05 11.35 7.60
CA LEU A 176 -9.09 10.74 6.25
C LEU A 176 -8.73 11.73 5.13
N SER A 177 -8.97 13.03 5.32
CA SER A 177 -8.61 14.08 4.36
C SER A 177 -7.10 14.29 4.19
N ARG A 178 -6.26 13.74 5.07
CA ARG A 178 -4.79 13.81 4.98
C ARG A 178 -4.18 12.60 4.25
N TYR A 179 -4.97 11.63 3.87
CA TYR A 179 -4.52 10.48 3.10
C TYR A 179 -4.82 10.64 1.61
N LEU A 180 -3.96 10.05 0.78
CA LEU A 180 -4.14 10.04 -0.67
C LEU A 180 -5.38 9.23 -1.06
N MET A 181 -5.56 8.08 -0.42
CA MET A 181 -6.70 7.17 -0.61
C MET A 181 -7.11 6.55 0.72
N CYS A 182 -8.33 6.03 0.77
CA CYS A 182 -8.81 5.23 1.89
C CYS A 182 -8.53 3.74 1.65
N THR A 183 -8.60 2.95 2.72
CA THR A 183 -8.45 1.49 2.66
C THR A 183 -9.75 0.79 3.02
N LEU A 184 -9.97 -0.36 2.40
CA LEU A 184 -11.04 -1.28 2.72
C LEU A 184 -10.53 -2.70 2.48
N GLN A 185 -10.93 -3.65 3.31
CA GLN A 185 -10.62 -5.06 3.13
C GLN A 185 -11.88 -5.85 2.89
N PHE A 186 -11.96 -6.55 1.75
CA PHE A 186 -13.03 -7.51 1.46
C PHE A 186 -12.64 -8.93 1.87
N SER A 187 -11.40 -9.34 1.54
CA SER A 187 -10.92 -10.70 1.78
C SER A 187 -9.56 -10.74 2.45
N SER A 188 -9.21 -11.92 2.99
CA SER A 188 -7.91 -12.23 3.56
C SER A 188 -7.53 -13.66 3.20
N GLY A 189 -6.27 -13.86 2.80
CA GLY A 189 -5.71 -15.12 2.34
C GLY A 189 -5.68 -15.26 0.82
N CYS A 190 -4.74 -16.09 0.32
CA CYS A 190 -4.53 -16.30 -1.11
C CYS A 190 -4.34 -17.79 -1.42
N PRO A 191 -5.02 -18.35 -2.45
CA PRO A 191 -4.94 -19.79 -2.74
C PRO A 191 -3.62 -20.21 -3.39
N TYR A 192 -2.84 -19.26 -3.91
CA TYR A 192 -1.58 -19.52 -4.62
C TYR A 192 -0.40 -19.75 -3.68
N LEU A 193 0.66 -20.36 -4.20
CA LEU A 193 1.88 -20.74 -3.46
C LEU A 193 3.13 -20.18 -4.12
N CYS A 194 3.10 -18.90 -4.49
CA CYS A 194 4.27 -18.21 -5.02
C CYS A 194 5.43 -18.32 -4.03
N GLU A 195 6.61 -18.72 -4.50
CA GLU A 195 7.75 -19.10 -3.65
C GLU A 195 8.20 -17.96 -2.70
N PHE A 196 8.10 -16.73 -3.18
CA PHE A 196 8.57 -15.52 -2.47
C PHE A 196 7.52 -14.91 -1.53
N CYS A 197 6.26 -15.39 -1.57
CA CYS A 197 5.13 -14.73 -0.91
C CYS A 197 4.89 -15.32 0.49
N ASP A 198 4.73 -14.45 1.49
CA ASP A 198 4.46 -14.79 2.89
C ASP A 198 2.97 -14.91 3.22
N ILE A 199 2.07 -14.43 2.35
CA ILE A 199 0.62 -14.43 2.55
C ILE A 199 0.04 -15.80 2.95
N PRO A 200 0.39 -16.92 2.27
CA PRO A 200 -0.13 -18.23 2.67
C PRO A 200 0.23 -18.63 4.11
N ASN A 201 1.36 -18.17 4.61
CA ASN A 201 1.81 -18.44 5.98
C ASN A 201 1.16 -17.50 7.01
N LEU A 202 0.94 -16.25 6.66
CA LEU A 202 0.32 -15.24 7.52
C LEU A 202 -1.20 -15.43 7.62
N TYR A 203 -1.87 -15.52 6.47
CA TYR A 203 -3.33 -15.43 6.38
C TYR A 203 -4.02 -16.70 5.88
N GLY A 204 -3.22 -17.67 5.41
CA GLY A 204 -3.72 -18.96 4.93
C GLY A 204 -4.06 -18.99 3.46
N ARG A 205 -4.37 -20.22 2.98
CA ARG A 205 -4.63 -20.51 1.57
C ARG A 205 -6.11 -20.53 1.20
N GLN A 206 -6.99 -20.48 2.19
CA GLN A 206 -8.43 -20.42 1.97
C GLN A 206 -8.89 -18.99 2.20
N PRO A 207 -9.22 -18.23 1.14
CA PRO A 207 -9.69 -16.86 1.29
C PRO A 207 -10.97 -16.80 2.11
N ARG A 208 -11.00 -15.91 3.10
CA ARG A 208 -12.15 -15.60 3.96
C ARG A 208 -12.67 -14.21 3.57
N PHE A 209 -13.94 -13.92 3.81
CA PHE A 209 -14.59 -12.74 3.26
C PHE A 209 -15.42 -12.02 4.30
N LYS A 210 -15.52 -10.70 4.15
CA LYS A 210 -16.58 -9.90 4.73
C LYS A 210 -17.87 -10.05 3.91
N THR A 211 -18.99 -9.81 4.54
CA THR A 211 -20.28 -9.75 3.84
C THR A 211 -20.40 -8.47 3.00
N PRO A 212 -21.21 -8.47 1.93
CA PRO A 212 -21.48 -7.25 1.16
C PRO A 212 -22.00 -6.11 2.02
N GLN A 213 -22.82 -6.40 3.05
CA GLN A 213 -23.37 -5.43 3.98
C GLN A 213 -22.27 -4.76 4.83
N GLN A 214 -21.26 -5.53 5.29
CA GLN A 214 -20.11 -4.95 5.99
C GLN A 214 -19.33 -4.01 5.08
N ILE A 215 -19.09 -4.42 3.82
CA ILE A 215 -18.37 -3.60 2.84
C ILE A 215 -19.08 -2.27 2.60
N THR A 216 -20.42 -2.30 2.37
CA THR A 216 -21.18 -1.07 2.15
C THR A 216 -21.25 -0.20 3.41
N ALA A 217 -21.32 -0.80 4.60
CA ALA A 217 -21.29 -0.07 5.87
C ALA A 217 -19.93 0.61 6.13
N GLU A 218 -18.82 -0.05 5.79
CA GLU A 218 -17.48 0.55 5.87
C GLU A 218 -17.33 1.71 4.87
N LEU A 219 -17.87 1.59 3.65
CA LEU A 219 -17.90 2.68 2.67
C LEU A 219 -18.75 3.86 3.18
N ASP A 220 -19.88 3.60 3.84
CA ASP A 220 -20.71 4.65 4.45
C ASP A 220 -19.97 5.32 5.61
N ALA A 221 -19.23 4.58 6.43
CA ALA A 221 -18.39 5.14 7.49
C ALA A 221 -17.28 6.04 6.94
N ILE A 222 -16.63 5.65 5.83
CA ILE A 222 -15.63 6.46 5.15
C ILE A 222 -16.27 7.74 4.57
N THR A 223 -17.39 7.62 3.85
CA THR A 223 -18.06 8.76 3.21
C THR A 223 -18.63 9.76 4.22
N SER A 224 -19.05 9.31 5.39
CA SER A 224 -19.55 10.20 6.44
C SER A 224 -18.48 11.12 7.04
N GLN A 225 -17.20 10.79 6.86
CA GLN A 225 -16.07 11.52 7.45
C GLN A 225 -15.28 12.34 6.45
N THR A 226 -15.59 12.24 5.18
CA THR A 226 -14.89 13.00 4.15
C THR A 226 -15.86 13.65 3.19
N ASP A 227 -15.74 14.97 3.04
CA ASP A 227 -16.52 15.75 2.04
C ASP A 227 -16.06 15.46 0.60
N HIS A 228 -15.16 14.49 0.42
CA HIS A 228 -14.47 14.30 -0.84
C HIS A 228 -14.54 12.85 -1.27
N PRO A 229 -14.99 12.60 -2.49
CA PRO A 229 -14.80 11.30 -3.12
C PRO A 229 -13.30 11.01 -3.19
N SER A 230 -12.87 10.07 -2.37
CA SER A 230 -11.52 9.56 -2.38
C SER A 230 -11.45 8.30 -3.24
N GLN A 231 -10.26 7.94 -3.64
CA GLN A 231 -10.03 6.57 -4.08
C GLN A 231 -10.05 5.67 -2.85
N VAL A 232 -10.66 4.51 -2.98
CA VAL A 232 -10.59 3.43 -1.98
C VAL A 232 -9.81 2.28 -2.58
N TYR A 233 -8.77 1.86 -1.87
CA TYR A 233 -7.97 0.72 -2.23
C TYR A 233 -8.43 -0.50 -1.44
N PHE A 234 -8.82 -1.58 -2.13
CA PHE A 234 -9.07 -2.86 -1.50
C PHE A 234 -7.74 -3.52 -1.18
N VAL A 235 -7.39 -3.54 0.12
CA VAL A 235 -6.12 -4.09 0.64
C VAL A 235 -6.17 -5.61 0.81
N ASP A 236 -6.80 -6.28 -0.16
CA ASP A 236 -6.91 -7.74 -0.22
C ASP A 236 -5.61 -8.34 -0.73
N ASP A 237 -5.19 -9.49 -0.20
CA ASP A 237 -4.04 -10.22 -0.73
C ASP A 237 -4.23 -10.67 -2.19
N ASN A 238 -5.48 -10.88 -2.59
CA ASN A 238 -5.92 -11.13 -3.95
C ASN A 238 -7.45 -10.99 -4.02
N PHE A 239 -7.94 -9.89 -4.57
CA PHE A 239 -9.37 -9.59 -4.67
C PHE A 239 -10.20 -10.70 -5.32
N ILE A 240 -9.60 -11.43 -6.26
CA ILE A 240 -10.22 -12.59 -6.92
C ILE A 240 -9.73 -13.93 -6.38
N GLY A 241 -9.18 -13.96 -5.18
CA GLY A 241 -8.74 -15.20 -4.52
C GLY A 241 -9.83 -16.26 -4.46
N ASN A 242 -11.10 -15.82 -4.37
CA ASN A 242 -12.29 -16.61 -4.68
C ASN A 242 -13.16 -15.84 -5.68
N ARG A 243 -13.17 -16.31 -6.92
CA ARG A 243 -13.87 -15.66 -8.04
C ARG A 243 -15.38 -15.56 -7.84
N LYS A 244 -15.99 -16.57 -7.20
CA LYS A 244 -17.43 -16.62 -6.93
C LYS A 244 -17.79 -15.52 -5.91
N ALA A 245 -17.09 -15.46 -4.79
CA ALA A 245 -17.32 -14.46 -3.75
C ALA A 245 -17.14 -13.02 -4.27
N ALA A 246 -16.09 -12.75 -5.06
CA ALA A 246 -15.86 -11.44 -5.67
C ALA A 246 -17.02 -11.05 -6.60
N ARG A 247 -17.48 -11.99 -7.45
CA ARG A 247 -18.59 -11.74 -8.36
C ARG A 247 -19.92 -11.54 -7.63
N GLU A 248 -20.15 -12.22 -6.52
CA GLU A 248 -21.35 -12.04 -5.68
C GLU A 248 -21.34 -10.69 -4.93
N MET A 249 -20.17 -10.17 -4.57
CA MET A 249 -20.03 -8.89 -3.85
C MET A 249 -20.15 -7.68 -4.80
N LEU A 250 -19.60 -7.72 -5.99
CA LEU A 250 -19.53 -6.59 -6.92
C LEU A 250 -20.87 -5.92 -7.25
N PRO A 251 -22.00 -6.64 -7.44
CA PRO A 251 -23.31 -6.01 -7.64
C PRO A 251 -23.73 -5.08 -6.51
N TYR A 252 -23.36 -5.37 -5.26
CA TYR A 252 -23.63 -4.49 -4.12
C TYR A 252 -22.83 -3.19 -4.20
N LEU A 253 -21.57 -3.25 -4.67
CA LEU A 253 -20.77 -2.05 -4.92
C LEU A 253 -21.36 -1.20 -6.06
N VAL A 254 -21.80 -1.84 -7.14
CA VAL A 254 -22.47 -1.16 -8.26
C VAL A 254 -23.71 -0.43 -7.78
N GLU A 255 -24.55 -1.10 -7.01
CA GLU A 255 -25.79 -0.50 -6.48
C GLU A 255 -25.49 0.63 -5.48
N TRP A 256 -24.53 0.42 -4.57
CA TRP A 256 -24.06 1.44 -3.62
C TRP A 256 -23.56 2.70 -4.36
N GLN A 257 -22.77 2.53 -5.42
CA GLN A 257 -22.30 3.64 -6.25
C GLN A 257 -23.44 4.38 -6.95
N LYS A 258 -24.36 3.64 -7.58
CA LYS A 258 -25.53 4.22 -8.28
C LYS A 258 -26.41 5.06 -7.33
N GLN A 259 -26.73 4.51 -6.16
CA GLN A 259 -27.57 5.19 -5.15
C GLN A 259 -26.95 6.48 -4.64
N ARG A 260 -25.60 6.57 -4.58
CA ARG A 260 -24.85 7.71 -4.03
C ARG A 260 -24.21 8.62 -5.11
N GLY A 261 -24.53 8.39 -6.37
CA GLY A 261 -24.00 9.20 -7.47
C GLY A 261 -22.50 9.04 -7.72
N TYR A 262 -21.94 7.86 -7.46
CA TYR A 262 -20.53 7.52 -7.67
C TYR A 262 -19.55 8.38 -6.88
N PRO A 263 -19.62 8.38 -5.55
CA PRO A 263 -18.78 9.23 -4.71
C PRO A 263 -17.31 8.82 -4.71
N MET A 264 -16.98 7.58 -5.11
CA MET A 264 -15.64 7.00 -5.00
C MET A 264 -15.18 6.29 -6.27
N GLN A 265 -13.87 6.13 -6.40
CA GLN A 265 -13.24 5.22 -7.35
C GLN A 265 -12.52 4.12 -6.60
N PHE A 266 -12.50 2.92 -7.16
CA PHE A 266 -11.90 1.76 -6.53
C PHE A 266 -10.63 1.31 -7.25
N ALA A 267 -9.70 0.76 -6.48
CA ALA A 267 -8.56 -0.01 -6.97
C ALA A 267 -8.35 -1.24 -6.07
N CYS A 268 -7.69 -2.27 -6.59
CA CYS A 268 -7.44 -3.50 -5.84
C CYS A 268 -6.17 -4.21 -6.32
N GLU A 269 -5.77 -5.23 -5.58
CA GLU A 269 -4.75 -6.20 -6.01
C GLU A 269 -5.41 -7.46 -6.56
N ALA A 270 -4.92 -7.98 -7.68
CA ALA A 270 -5.37 -9.23 -8.24
C ALA A 270 -4.28 -9.92 -9.08
N THR A 271 -4.44 -11.21 -9.30
CA THR A 271 -3.59 -11.95 -10.23
C THR A 271 -4.04 -11.75 -11.68
N LEU A 272 -3.08 -11.82 -12.63
CA LEU A 272 -3.30 -11.50 -14.05
C LEU A 272 -4.43 -12.32 -14.71
N ASN A 273 -4.71 -13.51 -14.18
CA ASN A 273 -5.78 -14.39 -14.68
C ASN A 273 -7.21 -13.83 -14.50
N ILE A 274 -7.37 -12.67 -13.84
CA ILE A 274 -8.64 -11.91 -13.83
C ILE A 274 -9.06 -11.52 -15.26
N ALA A 275 -8.12 -11.36 -16.18
CA ALA A 275 -8.39 -11.06 -17.58
C ALA A 275 -9.29 -12.11 -18.28
N LYS A 276 -9.39 -13.34 -17.73
CA LYS A 276 -10.34 -14.36 -18.21
C LYS A 276 -11.78 -14.21 -17.73
N GLN A 277 -12.06 -13.21 -16.88
CA GLN A 277 -13.33 -13.08 -16.16
C GLN A 277 -14.10 -11.84 -16.66
N SER A 278 -14.59 -11.89 -17.90
CA SER A 278 -15.27 -10.76 -18.55
C SER A 278 -16.46 -10.19 -17.74
N GLU A 279 -17.25 -11.08 -17.10
CA GLU A 279 -18.37 -10.67 -16.24
C GLU A 279 -17.88 -9.91 -14.99
N THR A 280 -16.84 -10.41 -14.32
CA THR A 280 -16.23 -9.72 -13.16
C THR A 280 -15.66 -8.35 -13.58
N LEU A 281 -14.95 -8.29 -14.70
CA LEU A 281 -14.39 -7.04 -15.22
C LEU A 281 -15.47 -6.03 -15.60
N ALA A 282 -16.59 -6.49 -16.17
CA ALA A 282 -17.73 -5.62 -16.47
C ALA A 282 -18.34 -5.02 -15.19
N LEU A 283 -18.54 -5.83 -14.15
CA LEU A 283 -19.02 -5.37 -12.84
C LEU A 283 -18.02 -4.41 -12.15
N MET A 284 -16.72 -4.71 -12.22
CA MET A 284 -15.69 -3.81 -11.70
C MET A 284 -15.74 -2.45 -12.40
N ARG A 285 -15.86 -2.43 -13.72
CA ARG A 285 -16.03 -1.18 -14.47
C ARG A 285 -17.29 -0.43 -14.03
N GLU A 286 -18.44 -1.11 -13.89
CA GLU A 286 -19.69 -0.50 -13.43
C GLU A 286 -19.58 0.03 -12.00
N ALA A 287 -18.82 -0.62 -11.12
CA ALA A 287 -18.54 -0.17 -9.77
C ALA A 287 -17.51 0.97 -9.70
N ALA A 288 -16.99 1.45 -10.84
CA ALA A 288 -15.96 2.48 -10.94
C ALA A 288 -14.57 2.06 -10.42
N PHE A 289 -14.18 0.81 -10.61
CA PHE A 289 -12.76 0.46 -10.51
C PHE A 289 -11.98 1.14 -11.63
N VAL A 290 -10.86 1.77 -11.29
CA VAL A 290 -10.02 2.55 -12.21
C VAL A 290 -8.58 2.07 -12.28
N GLY A 291 -8.15 1.28 -11.29
CA GLY A 291 -6.79 0.75 -11.18
C GLY A 291 -6.78 -0.67 -10.65
N ILE A 292 -5.77 -1.42 -11.06
CA ILE A 292 -5.52 -2.77 -10.59
C ILE A 292 -4.01 -3.01 -10.47
N PHE A 293 -3.57 -3.40 -9.27
CA PHE A 293 -2.20 -3.86 -9.09
C PHE A 293 -2.13 -5.34 -9.42
N VAL A 294 -1.22 -5.70 -10.33
CA VAL A 294 -0.98 -7.07 -10.75
C VAL A 294 0.48 -7.42 -10.55
N GLY A 295 0.78 -8.39 -9.69
CA GLY A 295 2.14 -8.92 -9.59
C GLY A 295 2.50 -9.66 -10.89
N ILE A 296 3.17 -9.01 -11.83
CA ILE A 296 3.71 -9.64 -13.04
C ILE A 296 5.01 -10.36 -12.74
N GLU A 297 5.86 -9.78 -11.93
CA GLU A 297 7.17 -10.18 -11.44
C GLU A 297 8.24 -10.23 -12.56
N THR A 298 7.94 -10.87 -13.67
CA THR A 298 8.82 -10.98 -14.84
C THR A 298 7.99 -11.27 -16.09
N PRO A 299 8.41 -10.82 -17.28
CA PRO A 299 7.78 -11.20 -18.54
C PRO A 299 8.09 -12.64 -18.97
N GLU A 300 8.97 -13.34 -18.27
CA GLU A 300 9.49 -14.64 -18.67
C GLU A 300 8.65 -15.80 -18.08
N ALA A 301 7.97 -16.56 -18.94
CA ALA A 301 7.10 -17.67 -18.52
C ALA A 301 7.87 -18.76 -17.74
N GLY A 302 9.10 -19.08 -18.12
CA GLY A 302 9.94 -20.04 -17.40
C GLY A 302 10.29 -19.59 -15.98
N ALA A 303 10.55 -18.30 -15.80
CA ALA A 303 10.84 -17.72 -14.49
C ALA A 303 9.58 -17.71 -13.60
N LEU A 304 8.41 -17.42 -14.18
CA LEU A 304 7.12 -17.50 -13.45
C LEU A 304 6.86 -18.92 -12.94
N SER A 305 7.09 -19.94 -13.75
CA SER A 305 6.95 -21.33 -13.34
C SER A 305 7.98 -21.73 -12.27
N ALA A 306 9.21 -21.28 -12.38
CA ALA A 306 10.24 -21.52 -11.38
C ALA A 306 9.86 -20.92 -10.00
N MET A 307 9.16 -19.77 -9.98
CA MET A 307 8.63 -19.13 -8.78
C MET A 307 7.26 -19.67 -8.33
N ARG A 308 6.72 -20.70 -8.97
CA ARG A 308 5.38 -21.24 -8.71
C ARG A 308 4.26 -20.21 -8.90
N LYS A 309 4.40 -19.35 -9.92
CA LYS A 309 3.41 -18.33 -10.30
C LYS A 309 2.75 -18.62 -11.64
N ASP A 310 2.40 -19.88 -11.87
CA ASP A 310 1.83 -20.37 -13.13
C ASP A 310 0.48 -19.75 -13.49
N GLN A 311 -0.24 -19.16 -12.54
CA GLN A 311 -1.47 -18.44 -12.81
C GLN A 311 -1.27 -17.26 -13.79
N ASN A 312 -0.07 -16.70 -13.86
CA ASN A 312 0.27 -15.65 -14.81
C ASN A 312 0.56 -16.18 -16.23
N ASN A 313 0.87 -17.47 -16.37
CA ASN A 313 1.06 -18.13 -17.66
C ASN A 313 -0.25 -18.59 -18.31
N SER A 314 -1.38 -18.28 -17.69
CA SER A 314 -2.69 -18.77 -18.12
C SER A 314 -3.26 -18.10 -19.37
N LEU A 315 -2.69 -16.96 -19.79
CA LEU A 315 -2.97 -16.17 -20.98
C LEU A 315 -1.65 -15.53 -21.47
N PRO A 316 -1.53 -15.19 -22.77
CA PRO A 316 -0.48 -14.30 -23.22
C PRO A 316 -0.55 -12.99 -22.42
N MET A 317 0.57 -12.62 -21.80
CA MET A 317 0.62 -11.52 -20.83
C MET A 317 0.16 -10.19 -21.42
N MET A 318 0.58 -9.89 -22.65
CA MET A 318 0.21 -8.65 -23.34
C MET A 318 -1.29 -8.58 -23.63
N ASP A 319 -1.91 -9.72 -23.99
CA ASP A 319 -3.36 -9.79 -24.22
C ASP A 319 -4.13 -9.60 -22.92
N ALA A 320 -3.64 -10.15 -21.82
CA ALA A 320 -4.21 -9.95 -20.51
C ALA A 320 -4.16 -8.47 -20.07
N ILE A 321 -3.02 -7.80 -20.21
CA ILE A 321 -2.86 -6.37 -19.91
C ILE A 321 -3.80 -5.54 -20.78
N LYS A 322 -3.85 -5.81 -22.10
CA LYS A 322 -4.76 -5.14 -23.02
C LYS A 322 -6.22 -5.32 -22.60
N THR A 323 -6.61 -6.52 -22.22
CA THR A 323 -7.98 -6.81 -21.75
C THR A 323 -8.33 -5.96 -20.54
N LEU A 324 -7.45 -5.83 -19.54
CA LEU A 324 -7.67 -4.99 -18.37
C LEU A 324 -7.85 -3.52 -18.77
N ASN A 325 -7.00 -3.01 -19.66
CA ASN A 325 -7.09 -1.65 -20.19
C ASN A 325 -8.43 -1.44 -20.95
N ASP A 326 -8.90 -2.41 -21.72
CA ASP A 326 -10.18 -2.34 -22.46
C ASP A 326 -11.40 -2.26 -21.52
N TYR A 327 -11.28 -2.72 -20.27
CA TYR A 327 -12.30 -2.50 -19.22
C TYR A 327 -12.09 -1.21 -18.40
N GLY A 328 -11.12 -0.36 -18.76
CA GLY A 328 -10.86 0.91 -18.09
C GLY A 328 -9.99 0.82 -16.84
N LEU A 329 -9.40 -0.35 -16.58
CA LEU A 329 -8.50 -0.60 -15.46
C LEU A 329 -7.06 -0.29 -15.87
N GLU A 330 -6.47 0.73 -15.24
CA GLU A 330 -5.05 1.02 -15.37
C GLU A 330 -4.27 -0.04 -14.60
N VAL A 331 -3.38 -0.74 -15.30
CA VAL A 331 -2.53 -1.75 -14.68
C VAL A 331 -1.35 -1.05 -14.01
N ILE A 332 -1.14 -1.39 -12.74
CA ILE A 332 0.07 -1.11 -11.96
C ILE A 332 0.72 -2.45 -11.69
N SER A 333 2.05 -2.56 -11.75
CA SER A 333 2.67 -3.88 -11.61
C SER A 333 3.96 -3.88 -10.82
N GLY A 334 4.21 -5.01 -10.11
CA GLY A 334 5.49 -5.38 -9.53
C GLY A 334 6.36 -6.17 -10.52
N ILE A 335 7.64 -5.81 -10.55
CA ILE A 335 8.70 -6.53 -11.28
C ILE A 335 9.83 -6.85 -10.30
N ILE A 336 10.39 -8.04 -10.42
CA ILE A 336 11.49 -8.53 -9.59
C ILE A 336 12.69 -8.82 -10.46
N LEU A 337 13.86 -8.29 -10.09
CA LEU A 337 15.17 -8.58 -10.67
C LEU A 337 16.05 -9.33 -9.67
N GLY A 338 17.00 -10.10 -10.15
CA GLY A 338 17.85 -10.96 -9.33
C GLY A 338 17.28 -12.36 -9.13
N LEU A 339 16.44 -12.81 -10.05
CA LEU A 339 15.93 -14.18 -10.09
C LEU A 339 17.02 -15.16 -10.50
N ASP A 340 16.92 -16.41 -10.05
CA ASP A 340 17.88 -17.47 -10.44
C ASP A 340 17.84 -17.78 -11.95
N THR A 341 16.80 -17.36 -12.64
CA THR A 341 16.61 -17.49 -14.08
C THR A 341 17.11 -16.30 -14.90
N ASP A 342 17.56 -15.22 -14.24
CA ASP A 342 18.05 -14.04 -14.94
C ASP A 342 19.30 -14.37 -15.78
N SER A 343 19.35 -13.81 -16.98
CA SER A 343 20.43 -14.01 -17.97
C SER A 343 20.95 -12.68 -18.51
N ASP A 344 21.88 -12.72 -19.43
CA ASP A 344 22.44 -11.51 -20.08
C ASP A 344 21.38 -10.71 -20.84
N ASP A 345 20.35 -11.39 -21.35
CA ASP A 345 19.25 -10.75 -22.09
C ASP A 345 18.13 -10.20 -21.19
N THR A 346 18.13 -10.49 -19.87
CA THR A 346 17.04 -10.10 -18.96
C THR A 346 16.79 -8.59 -18.97
N GLU A 347 17.85 -7.78 -19.02
CA GLU A 347 17.72 -6.32 -19.10
C GLU A 347 16.97 -5.90 -20.37
N GLN A 348 17.36 -6.42 -21.53
CA GLN A 348 16.75 -6.04 -22.79
C GLN A 348 15.29 -6.50 -22.86
N ARG A 349 15.00 -7.74 -22.45
CA ARG A 349 13.63 -8.25 -22.39
C ARG A 349 12.73 -7.44 -21.45
N LEU A 350 13.27 -6.97 -20.33
CA LEU A 350 12.54 -6.11 -19.42
C LEU A 350 12.26 -4.73 -20.04
N LYS A 351 13.23 -4.11 -20.72
CA LYS A 351 13.03 -2.84 -21.43
C LYS A 351 11.98 -2.97 -22.52
N ASP A 352 12.06 -4.04 -23.32
CA ASP A 352 11.06 -4.33 -24.36
C ASP A 352 9.67 -4.51 -23.76
N PHE A 353 9.56 -5.22 -22.63
CA PHE A 353 8.30 -5.36 -21.90
C PHE A 353 7.76 -4.02 -21.38
N ILE A 354 8.60 -3.17 -20.79
CA ILE A 354 8.23 -1.83 -20.32
C ILE A 354 7.61 -1.01 -21.46
N ASP A 355 8.27 -1.05 -22.62
CA ASP A 355 7.83 -0.25 -23.79
C ASP A 355 6.56 -0.80 -24.44
N LEU A 356 6.43 -2.12 -24.54
CA LEU A 356 5.29 -2.78 -25.17
C LEU A 356 4.05 -2.82 -24.30
N SER A 357 4.20 -3.04 -22.99
CA SER A 357 3.08 -3.16 -22.04
C SER A 357 2.33 -1.84 -21.84
N ASN A 358 2.99 -0.72 -22.07
CA ASN A 358 2.47 0.62 -21.80
C ASN A 358 1.96 0.82 -20.36
N ILE A 359 2.47 0.05 -19.40
CA ILE A 359 2.17 0.19 -17.97
C ILE A 359 2.90 1.43 -17.43
N PRO A 360 2.19 2.48 -16.97
CA PRO A 360 2.85 3.70 -16.50
C PRO A 360 3.64 3.50 -15.22
N MET A 361 3.10 2.69 -14.30
CA MET A 361 3.69 2.48 -13.00
C MET A 361 4.12 1.02 -12.81
N LEU A 362 5.42 0.83 -12.67
CA LEU A 362 6.09 -0.44 -12.40
C LEU A 362 6.91 -0.31 -11.12
N THR A 363 6.63 -1.10 -10.10
CA THR A 363 7.49 -1.19 -8.93
C THR A 363 8.60 -2.20 -9.21
N ILE A 364 9.72 -1.74 -9.76
CA ILE A 364 10.85 -2.58 -10.13
C ILE A 364 11.78 -2.72 -8.92
N ASN A 365 11.81 -3.91 -8.33
CA ASN A 365 12.53 -4.21 -7.09
C ASN A 365 13.56 -5.31 -7.31
N LEU A 366 14.58 -5.36 -6.43
CA LEU A 366 15.45 -6.53 -6.30
C LEU A 366 14.75 -7.61 -5.48
N LEU A 367 15.02 -8.88 -5.83
CA LEU A 367 14.49 -10.02 -5.09
C LEU A 367 14.90 -9.94 -3.62
N GLN A 368 13.92 -10.13 -2.74
CA GLN A 368 14.10 -10.22 -1.29
C GLN A 368 13.53 -11.55 -0.80
N ALA A 369 14.29 -12.26 0.01
CA ALA A 369 13.78 -13.43 0.70
C ALA A 369 13.11 -12.99 2.01
N LEU A 370 11.79 -13.12 2.08
CA LEU A 370 11.06 -12.86 3.31
C LEU A 370 11.11 -14.09 4.22
N PRO A 371 11.29 -13.93 5.52
CA PRO A 371 11.31 -15.04 6.46
C PRO A 371 10.05 -15.92 6.37
N LYS A 372 10.21 -17.21 6.59
CA LYS A 372 9.15 -18.24 6.52
C LYS A 372 8.51 -18.43 5.14
N THR A 373 9.10 -17.91 4.08
CA THR A 373 8.70 -18.22 2.70
C THR A 373 9.46 -19.44 2.18
N ALA A 374 8.92 -20.11 1.17
CA ALA A 374 9.62 -21.23 0.51
C ALA A 374 10.95 -20.76 -0.12
N LEU A 375 11.00 -19.52 -0.62
CA LEU A 375 12.23 -18.89 -1.11
C LEU A 375 13.27 -18.76 0.01
N TRP A 376 12.87 -18.27 1.17
CA TRP A 376 13.76 -18.15 2.34
C TRP A 376 14.38 -19.50 2.71
N ASP A 377 13.53 -20.53 2.84
CA ASP A 377 13.99 -21.86 3.24
C ASP A 377 14.96 -22.46 2.21
N ARG A 378 14.64 -22.31 0.92
CA ARG A 378 15.52 -22.77 -0.18
C ARG A 378 16.87 -22.05 -0.18
N LEU A 379 16.85 -20.72 -0.06
CA LEU A 379 18.09 -19.93 -0.07
C LEU A 379 18.91 -20.15 1.20
N LYS A 380 18.28 -20.31 2.36
CA LYS A 380 18.93 -20.66 3.61
C LYS A 380 19.65 -22.01 3.52
N ALA A 381 18.96 -23.02 3.00
CA ALA A 381 19.56 -24.35 2.79
C ALA A 381 20.74 -24.33 1.79
N ALA A 382 20.69 -23.42 0.82
CA ALA A 382 21.77 -23.23 -0.16
C ALA A 382 22.89 -22.29 0.34
N GLY A 383 22.84 -21.75 1.57
CA GLY A 383 23.81 -20.76 2.07
C GLY A 383 23.80 -19.44 1.30
N ARG A 384 22.66 -19.06 0.73
CA ARG A 384 22.49 -17.89 -0.15
C ARG A 384 21.67 -16.75 0.49
N LEU A 385 21.64 -16.67 1.80
CA LEU A 385 21.15 -15.49 2.53
C LEU A 385 22.35 -14.67 3.01
N ASN A 386 22.18 -13.36 3.03
CA ASN A 386 23.17 -12.40 3.47
C ASN A 386 22.53 -11.38 4.40
N ASP A 387 23.06 -11.24 5.61
CA ASP A 387 22.54 -10.37 6.66
C ASP A 387 23.21 -8.99 6.69
N ASP A 388 24.03 -8.64 5.69
CA ASP A 388 24.69 -7.33 5.60
C ASP A 388 23.62 -6.22 5.41
N PRO A 389 23.43 -5.34 6.40
CA PRO A 389 22.42 -4.29 6.34
C PRO A 389 22.73 -3.18 5.31
N GLN A 390 23.92 -3.17 4.73
CA GLN A 390 24.30 -2.22 3.69
C GLN A 390 23.93 -2.69 2.27
N ARG A 391 23.41 -3.90 2.13
CA ARG A 391 22.99 -4.44 0.84
C ARG A 391 21.54 -4.09 0.53
N GLU A 392 21.26 -3.92 -0.76
CA GLU A 392 19.90 -3.67 -1.28
C GLU A 392 19.03 -4.94 -1.28
N SER A 393 19.64 -6.11 -1.09
CA SER A 393 18.95 -7.41 -1.04
C SER A 393 19.68 -8.35 -0.09
N ASN A 394 18.92 -9.13 0.66
CA ASN A 394 19.42 -10.21 1.51
C ASN A 394 19.70 -11.52 0.73
N VAL A 395 19.59 -11.49 -0.60
CA VAL A 395 19.83 -12.65 -1.46
C VAL A 395 21.24 -12.61 -2.02
N VAL A 396 21.95 -13.73 -1.93
CA VAL A 396 23.17 -13.97 -2.71
C VAL A 396 22.73 -14.46 -4.09
N PHE A 397 22.74 -13.55 -5.06
CA PHE A 397 22.33 -13.85 -6.44
C PHE A 397 23.27 -14.86 -7.10
N LEU A 398 22.80 -15.56 -8.13
CA LEU A 398 23.68 -16.40 -8.98
C LEU A 398 24.56 -15.56 -9.89
N ARG A 399 24.08 -14.39 -10.29
CA ARG A 399 24.88 -13.39 -11.02
C ARG A 399 25.63 -12.48 -10.04
N PRO A 400 26.73 -11.84 -10.46
CA PRO A 400 27.45 -10.87 -9.63
C PRO A 400 26.51 -9.79 -9.09
N TYR A 401 26.57 -9.49 -7.80
CA TYR A 401 25.70 -8.54 -7.12
C TYR A 401 25.68 -7.16 -7.79
N ASP A 402 26.86 -6.64 -8.12
CA ASP A 402 26.99 -5.31 -8.73
C ASP A 402 26.36 -5.24 -10.12
N GLU A 403 26.40 -6.34 -10.90
CA GLU A 403 25.70 -6.42 -12.18
C GLU A 403 24.18 -6.38 -12.02
N VAL A 404 23.64 -7.12 -11.04
CA VAL A 404 22.20 -7.14 -10.78
C VAL A 404 21.72 -5.74 -10.34
N VAL A 405 22.46 -5.08 -9.46
CA VAL A 405 22.15 -3.70 -9.03
C VAL A 405 22.29 -2.72 -10.20
N ALA A 406 23.32 -2.86 -11.05
CA ALA A 406 23.48 -2.03 -12.23
C ALA A 406 22.34 -2.25 -13.24
N THR A 407 21.91 -3.49 -13.45
CA THR A 407 20.74 -3.82 -14.29
C THR A 407 19.47 -3.16 -13.74
N TRP A 408 19.23 -3.24 -12.42
CA TRP A 408 18.13 -2.55 -11.79
C TRP A 408 18.16 -1.04 -12.03
N ARG A 409 19.32 -0.39 -11.86
CA ARG A 409 19.49 1.05 -12.11
C ARG A 409 19.17 1.42 -13.57
N ARG A 410 19.63 0.62 -14.53
CA ARG A 410 19.35 0.87 -15.96
C ARG A 410 17.88 0.62 -16.29
N ALA A 411 17.25 -0.37 -15.67
CA ALA A 411 15.82 -0.64 -15.86
C ALA A 411 14.93 0.50 -15.34
N ILE A 412 15.16 1.01 -14.11
CA ILE A 412 14.38 2.13 -13.57
C ILE A 412 14.67 3.43 -14.34
N SER A 413 15.93 3.65 -14.76
CA SER A 413 16.28 4.80 -15.59
C SER A 413 15.51 4.78 -16.91
N HIS A 414 15.43 3.63 -17.60
CA HIS A 414 14.65 3.48 -18.83
C HIS A 414 13.15 3.65 -18.58
N ALA A 415 12.62 3.01 -17.54
CA ALA A 415 11.20 3.06 -17.22
C ALA A 415 10.71 4.48 -16.92
N TYR A 416 11.53 5.29 -16.23
CA TYR A 416 11.14 6.60 -15.72
C TYR A 416 11.87 7.78 -16.35
N GLU A 417 12.59 7.51 -17.47
CA GLU A 417 12.95 8.60 -18.39
C GLU A 417 11.67 9.31 -18.83
N PRO A 418 11.59 10.66 -18.72
CA PRO A 418 10.34 11.38 -18.98
C PRO A 418 9.69 11.07 -20.33
N GLU A 419 10.46 10.99 -21.43
CA GLU A 419 9.90 10.66 -22.77
C GLU A 419 9.21 9.28 -22.75
N ASN A 420 9.84 8.25 -22.16
CA ASN A 420 9.30 6.90 -22.10
C ASN A 420 8.06 6.83 -21.19
N LEU A 421 8.11 7.49 -20.04
CA LEU A 421 7.01 7.50 -19.07
C LEU A 421 5.77 8.19 -19.65
N PHE A 422 5.94 9.40 -20.22
CA PHE A 422 4.79 10.14 -20.77
C PHE A 422 4.22 9.49 -22.04
N LYS A 423 5.02 8.77 -22.83
CA LYS A 423 4.52 7.94 -23.93
C LYS A 423 3.53 6.88 -23.44
N ARG A 424 3.82 6.21 -22.34
CA ARG A 424 2.93 5.23 -21.73
C ARG A 424 1.64 5.90 -21.20
N PHE A 425 1.72 7.08 -20.59
CA PHE A 425 0.53 7.82 -20.19
C PHE A 425 -0.34 8.23 -21.37
N VAL A 426 0.25 8.68 -22.48
CA VAL A 426 -0.51 9.00 -23.71
C VAL A 426 -1.29 7.79 -24.20
N TYR A 427 -0.67 6.60 -24.20
CA TYR A 427 -1.38 5.34 -24.50
C TYR A 427 -2.57 5.11 -23.55
N GLN A 428 -2.39 5.30 -22.24
CA GLN A 428 -3.46 5.11 -21.25
C GLN A 428 -4.64 6.07 -21.47
N VAL A 429 -4.38 7.30 -21.87
CA VAL A 429 -5.44 8.27 -22.23
C VAL A 429 -6.34 7.73 -23.32
N ASP A 430 -5.76 7.15 -24.37
CA ASP A 430 -6.49 6.66 -25.53
C ASP A 430 -7.11 5.28 -25.31
N ALA A 431 -6.36 4.35 -24.69
CA ALA A 431 -6.78 2.96 -24.57
C ALA A 431 -7.64 2.71 -23.32
N THR A 432 -7.27 3.27 -22.16
CA THR A 432 -7.83 2.89 -20.85
C THR A 432 -8.83 3.92 -20.34
N TYR A 433 -8.42 5.18 -20.23
CA TYR A 433 -9.26 6.19 -19.60
C TYR A 433 -10.53 6.48 -20.40
N ALA A 434 -10.49 6.32 -21.72
CA ALA A 434 -11.68 6.44 -22.58
C ALA A 434 -12.76 5.39 -22.29
N LYS A 435 -12.39 4.27 -21.66
CA LYS A 435 -13.29 3.13 -21.34
C LYS A 435 -13.92 3.23 -19.95
N ARG A 436 -13.41 4.12 -19.09
CA ARG A 436 -13.95 4.33 -17.73
C ARG A 436 -15.37 4.90 -17.80
N ILE A 437 -16.18 4.52 -16.81
CA ILE A 437 -17.49 5.17 -16.66
C ILE A 437 -17.28 6.67 -16.33
N LYS A 438 -18.23 7.48 -16.76
CA LYS A 438 -18.25 8.92 -16.43
C LYS A 438 -19.27 9.14 -15.32
N PRO A 439 -18.83 9.39 -14.08
CA PRO A 439 -19.75 9.68 -12.99
C PRO A 439 -20.61 10.93 -13.28
N PRO A 440 -21.86 11.00 -12.74
CA PRO A 440 -22.67 12.19 -12.86
C PRO A 440 -21.97 13.41 -12.22
N ALA A 441 -21.91 14.53 -12.91
CA ALA A 441 -21.22 15.73 -12.42
C ALA A 441 -21.86 16.35 -11.17
N ARG A 442 -23.15 16.10 -10.91
CA ARG A 442 -23.96 16.81 -9.89
C ARG A 442 -23.48 16.63 -8.44
N GLY A 443 -22.88 15.47 -8.09
CA GLY A 443 -22.40 15.22 -6.71
C GLY A 443 -20.94 15.63 -6.47
N GLN A 444 -20.19 15.90 -7.52
CA GLN A 444 -18.73 16.12 -7.45
C GLN A 444 -18.31 17.60 -7.48
N LEU A 445 -19.18 18.50 -7.90
CA LEU A 445 -18.89 19.93 -8.02
C LEU A 445 -19.14 20.70 -6.72
N THR A 446 -18.56 20.24 -5.61
CA THR A 446 -18.57 21.00 -4.36
C THR A 446 -17.48 22.08 -4.36
N LYS A 447 -17.69 23.18 -3.58
CA LYS A 447 -16.66 24.23 -3.43
C LYS A 447 -15.31 23.67 -2.96
N ALA A 448 -15.34 22.67 -2.10
CA ALA A 448 -14.14 22.01 -1.58
C ALA A 448 -13.42 21.20 -2.67
N ASN A 449 -14.14 20.44 -3.50
CA ASN A 449 -13.56 19.69 -4.63
C ASN A 449 -12.98 20.63 -5.69
N LEU A 450 -13.70 21.72 -6.00
CA LEU A 450 -13.19 22.73 -6.94
C LEU A 450 -11.90 23.40 -6.41
N ARG A 451 -11.83 23.74 -5.13
CA ARG A 451 -10.61 24.29 -4.51
C ARG A 451 -9.44 23.30 -4.57
N ARG A 452 -9.69 22.03 -4.28
CA ARG A 452 -8.64 20.98 -4.35
C ARG A 452 -8.15 20.78 -5.78
N ALA A 453 -9.09 20.67 -6.72
CA ALA A 453 -8.73 20.56 -8.14
C ALA A 453 -7.91 21.77 -8.60
N ALA A 454 -8.30 22.99 -8.22
CA ALA A 454 -7.57 24.21 -8.54
C ALA A 454 -6.15 24.22 -7.96
N VAL A 455 -5.98 23.79 -6.70
CA VAL A 455 -4.66 23.68 -6.07
C VAL A 455 -3.80 22.64 -6.78
N LEU A 456 -4.37 21.46 -7.07
CA LEU A 456 -3.65 20.39 -7.78
C LEU A 456 -3.26 20.85 -9.20
N ILE A 457 -4.18 21.46 -9.95
CA ILE A 457 -3.89 22.00 -11.30
C ILE A 457 -2.77 23.04 -11.21
N TYR A 458 -2.87 23.99 -10.28
CA TYR A 458 -1.84 25.02 -10.10
C TYR A 458 -0.47 24.40 -9.82
N ASN A 459 -0.38 23.49 -8.86
CA ASN A 459 0.87 22.84 -8.49
C ASN A 459 1.44 21.97 -9.62
N VAL A 460 0.60 21.21 -10.33
CA VAL A 460 1.02 20.43 -11.51
C VAL A 460 1.55 21.35 -12.61
N VAL A 461 0.87 22.45 -12.91
CA VAL A 461 1.35 23.43 -13.90
C VAL A 461 2.67 24.05 -13.47
N VAL A 462 2.80 24.46 -12.22
CA VAL A 462 4.03 25.10 -11.71
C VAL A 462 5.18 24.09 -11.66
N GLU A 463 5.00 22.94 -11.02
CA GLU A 463 6.09 21.98 -10.79
C GLU A 463 6.50 21.25 -12.07
N LEU A 464 5.53 20.77 -12.87
CA LEU A 464 5.83 20.01 -14.09
C LEU A 464 5.86 20.87 -15.33
N GLY A 465 4.94 21.84 -15.44
CA GLY A 465 4.80 22.64 -16.66
C GLY A 465 5.75 23.83 -16.76
N ILE A 466 6.27 24.33 -15.64
CA ILE A 466 7.17 25.49 -15.61
C ILE A 466 8.56 25.11 -15.12
N LYS A 467 8.67 24.55 -13.91
CA LYS A 467 9.94 24.33 -13.23
C LYS A 467 10.72 23.12 -13.74
N SER A 468 10.04 22.05 -14.18
CA SER A 468 10.72 20.80 -14.54
C SER A 468 11.56 20.96 -15.83
N ASP A 469 12.66 20.21 -15.89
CA ASP A 469 13.51 20.08 -17.10
C ASP A 469 12.79 19.34 -18.25
N TYR A 470 11.79 18.51 -17.91
CA TYR A 470 10.95 17.76 -18.84
C TYR A 470 9.60 18.45 -19.16
N ARG A 471 9.44 19.75 -18.88
CA ARG A 471 8.19 20.51 -19.12
C ARG A 471 7.65 20.41 -20.55
N ARG A 472 8.52 20.29 -21.55
CA ARG A 472 8.08 20.14 -22.96
C ARG A 472 7.39 18.81 -23.20
N VAL A 473 7.92 17.74 -22.62
CA VAL A 473 7.35 16.39 -22.71
C VAL A 473 6.01 16.33 -21.97
N PHE A 474 5.97 16.89 -20.75
CA PHE A 474 4.74 17.02 -19.97
C PHE A 474 3.64 17.74 -20.77
N TRP A 475 3.92 18.92 -21.34
CA TRP A 475 2.91 19.69 -22.09
C TRP A 475 2.43 18.97 -23.34
N ARG A 476 3.29 18.23 -24.04
CA ARG A 476 2.89 17.40 -25.18
C ARG A 476 1.83 16.37 -24.77
N ALA A 477 2.07 15.63 -23.68
CA ALA A 477 1.13 14.65 -23.16
C ALA A 477 -0.15 15.30 -22.58
N ALA A 478 0.01 16.38 -21.80
CA ALA A 478 -1.12 17.09 -21.21
C ALA A 478 -2.06 17.68 -22.29
N LEU A 479 -1.52 18.30 -23.34
CA LEU A 479 -2.32 18.83 -24.46
C LEU A 479 -3.03 17.72 -25.23
N HIS A 480 -2.40 16.53 -25.37
CA HIS A 480 -3.06 15.36 -25.93
C HIS A 480 -4.28 14.94 -25.12
N ALA A 481 -4.12 14.83 -23.80
CA ALA A 481 -5.22 14.47 -22.89
C ALA A 481 -6.33 15.54 -22.88
N LEU A 482 -5.96 16.84 -22.88
CA LEU A 482 -6.93 17.93 -22.90
C LEU A 482 -7.75 17.94 -24.20
N ARG A 483 -7.13 17.68 -25.39
CA ARG A 483 -7.85 17.54 -26.66
C ARG A 483 -8.86 16.37 -26.64
N ARG A 484 -8.65 15.37 -25.80
CA ARG A 484 -9.58 14.25 -25.56
C ARG A 484 -10.62 14.55 -24.45
N GLY A 485 -10.61 15.78 -23.91
CA GLY A 485 -11.49 16.16 -22.80
C GLY A 485 -11.17 15.46 -21.46
N ARG A 486 -9.92 15.01 -21.26
CA ARG A 486 -9.49 14.20 -20.10
C ARG A 486 -8.61 15.02 -19.15
N ILE A 487 -9.22 15.97 -18.44
CA ILE A 487 -8.52 16.75 -17.39
C ILE A 487 -8.08 15.81 -16.25
N ASP A 488 -8.91 14.81 -15.92
CA ASP A 488 -8.58 13.78 -14.93
C ASP A 488 -7.27 13.05 -15.26
N ALA A 489 -7.03 12.75 -16.54
CA ALA A 489 -5.78 12.13 -16.99
C ALA A 489 -4.57 13.08 -16.83
N VAL A 490 -4.73 14.38 -17.07
CA VAL A 490 -3.65 15.36 -16.84
C VAL A 490 -3.25 15.39 -15.37
N LEU A 491 -4.22 15.36 -14.46
CA LEU A 491 -3.97 15.36 -13.03
C LEU A 491 -3.31 14.05 -12.57
N ALA A 492 -3.83 12.91 -13.02
CA ALA A 492 -3.28 11.59 -12.69
C ALA A 492 -1.83 11.46 -13.19
N MET A 493 -1.57 11.75 -14.48
CA MET A 493 -0.21 11.67 -15.03
C MET A 493 0.73 12.67 -14.36
N GLY A 494 0.27 13.88 -14.03
CA GLY A 494 1.07 14.88 -13.33
C GLY A 494 1.47 14.40 -11.95
N PHE A 495 0.53 13.90 -11.17
CA PHE A 495 0.76 13.36 -9.84
C PHE A 495 1.72 12.16 -9.85
N MET A 496 1.41 11.15 -10.67
CA MET A 496 2.20 9.91 -10.73
C MET A 496 3.60 10.17 -11.28
N SER A 497 3.72 10.87 -12.42
CA SER A 497 5.03 11.11 -13.05
C SER A 497 5.94 11.95 -12.17
N TYR A 498 5.40 12.92 -11.43
CA TYR A 498 6.19 13.73 -10.52
C TYR A 498 6.90 12.85 -9.49
N HIS A 499 6.15 11.96 -8.82
CA HIS A 499 6.73 11.05 -7.83
C HIS A 499 7.74 10.08 -8.47
N LEU A 500 7.33 9.40 -9.54
CA LEU A 500 8.13 8.35 -10.17
C LEU A 500 9.48 8.87 -10.69
N ILE A 501 9.49 10.05 -11.32
CA ILE A 501 10.71 10.68 -11.82
C ILE A 501 11.61 11.12 -10.65
N GLN A 502 11.05 11.76 -9.61
CA GLN A 502 11.86 12.23 -8.47
C GLN A 502 12.43 11.06 -7.68
N PHE A 503 11.61 10.06 -7.35
CA PHE A 503 12.07 8.87 -6.65
C PHE A 503 13.18 8.14 -7.43
N THR A 504 13.00 7.97 -8.74
CA THR A 504 14.03 7.35 -9.59
C THR A 504 15.35 8.12 -9.59
N ARG A 505 15.29 9.45 -9.68
CA ARG A 505 16.50 10.29 -9.60
C ARG A 505 17.23 10.15 -8.29
N GLU A 506 16.50 10.04 -7.18
CA GLU A 506 17.09 9.79 -5.86
C GLU A 506 17.67 8.38 -5.75
N ALA A 507 16.95 7.37 -6.24
CA ALA A 507 17.45 5.99 -6.26
C ALA A 507 18.72 5.83 -7.10
N LEU A 508 18.80 6.51 -8.25
CA LEU A 508 20.01 6.51 -9.09
C LEU A 508 21.20 7.21 -8.42
N ARG A 509 20.96 8.19 -7.53
CA ARG A 509 22.00 8.82 -6.71
C ARG A 509 22.37 8.00 -5.47
N GLY A 510 21.63 6.94 -5.16
CA GLY A 510 21.81 6.14 -3.95
C GLY A 510 21.14 6.73 -2.71
N ASP A 511 20.22 7.66 -2.88
CA ASP A 511 19.45 8.29 -1.78
C ASP A 511 18.24 7.43 -1.36
N GLN A 512 17.86 6.42 -2.15
CA GLN A 512 16.71 5.53 -1.91
C GLN A 512 17.08 4.06 -2.13
N ASN A 513 16.36 3.18 -1.47
CA ASN A 513 16.59 1.73 -1.56
C ASN A 513 16.15 1.16 -2.92
N ALA A 514 16.91 0.15 -3.39
CA ALA A 514 16.64 -0.59 -4.63
C ALA A 514 15.52 -1.63 -4.46
N SER A 515 15.17 -1.99 -3.25
CA SER A 515 14.09 -2.93 -2.95
C SER A 515 13.16 -2.35 -1.91
N PHE A 516 11.85 -2.52 -2.12
CA PHE A 516 10.84 -2.15 -1.13
C PHE A 516 11.07 -2.82 0.24
N TYR A 517 11.60 -4.04 0.23
CA TYR A 517 11.87 -4.79 1.46
C TYR A 517 13.31 -4.66 1.96
N SER A 518 14.13 -3.78 1.39
CA SER A 518 15.49 -3.56 1.86
C SER A 518 15.49 -3.01 3.27
N THR A 519 16.29 -3.61 4.14
CA THR A 519 16.53 -3.13 5.52
C THR A 519 17.69 -2.15 5.60
N LYS A 520 18.28 -1.78 4.46
CA LYS A 520 19.34 -0.78 4.41
C LYS A 520 18.87 0.50 5.07
N GLU A 521 19.61 0.96 6.07
CA GLU A 521 19.27 2.16 6.80
C GLU A 521 19.33 3.38 5.87
N TYR A 522 18.17 4.01 5.69
CA TYR A 522 18.09 5.32 5.08
C TYR A 522 18.47 6.36 6.14
N GLN A 523 19.55 7.09 5.88
CA GLN A 523 19.84 8.30 6.65
C GLN A 523 19.00 9.44 6.05
N PRO A 524 17.92 9.89 6.72
CA PRO A 524 17.17 11.03 6.22
C PRO A 524 18.13 12.21 6.13
N ARG A 525 18.19 12.86 4.96
CA ARG A 525 18.83 14.17 4.89
C ARG A 525 18.14 15.06 5.93
N PRO A 526 18.88 15.89 6.67
CA PRO A 526 18.26 16.87 7.54
C PRO A 526 17.25 17.64 6.68
N GLU A 527 15.99 17.68 7.12
CA GLU A 527 14.96 18.47 6.46
C GLU A 527 15.52 19.88 6.25
N PRO A 528 15.38 20.48 5.07
CA PRO A 528 15.67 21.89 4.92
C PRO A 528 14.81 22.62 5.95
N ILE A 529 15.46 23.39 6.81
CA ILE A 529 14.79 24.22 7.81
C ILE A 529 13.65 24.95 7.08
N PRO A 530 12.38 24.77 7.48
CA PRO A 530 11.27 25.43 6.79
C PRO A 530 11.57 26.93 6.80
N GLU A 531 11.60 27.55 5.62
CA GLU A 531 11.68 29.00 5.52
C GLU A 531 10.60 29.60 6.42
N PRO A 532 10.92 30.58 7.28
CA PRO A 532 9.93 31.20 8.14
C PRO A 532 8.80 31.73 7.26
N ALA A 533 7.58 31.35 7.61
CA ALA A 533 6.38 31.81 6.92
C ALA A 533 6.45 33.34 6.76
N PRO A 534 6.17 33.91 5.59
CA PRO A 534 6.20 35.34 5.40
C PRO A 534 5.25 36.00 6.41
N LEU A 535 5.79 36.84 7.26
CA LEU A 535 5.05 37.64 8.22
C LEU A 535 3.94 38.38 7.46
N LEU A 536 2.70 37.95 7.67
CA LEU A 536 1.53 38.72 7.26
C LEU A 536 1.67 40.09 7.90
N ARG A 537 2.02 41.09 7.11
CA ARG A 537 1.95 42.49 7.53
C ARG A 537 0.49 42.74 7.95
N GLN A 538 0.27 42.91 9.23
CA GLN A 538 -0.95 43.51 9.75
C GLN A 538 -0.97 44.95 9.17
N SER A 539 -1.84 45.15 8.20
CA SER A 539 -2.21 46.51 7.77
C SER A 539 -3.05 47.11 8.87
N ALA A 540 -2.51 48.21 9.42
CA ALA A 540 -3.22 49.10 10.32
C ALA A 540 -4.44 49.75 9.65
#